data_2928cd524040bf543ae91b01bcd4ac6e
#
_entry.id   2928cd524040bf543ae91b01bcd4ac6e
#
_cell.length_a   1.000
_cell.length_b   1.000
_cell.length_c   1.000
_cell.angle_alpha   90.00
_cell.angle_beta   90.00
_cell.angle_gamma   90.00
#
_symmetry.space_group_name_H-M   'P 1'
#
loop_
_entity.id
_entity.type
_entity.pdbx_description
1 polymer ?
#
loop_
_entity_poly.entity_id
_entity_poly.type
_entity_poly.pdbx_seq_one_letter_code
_entity_poly.pdbx_strand_id
1 'polypeptide(L)'
;MTLTTTTTTTGTRTHTVVDSPYGPLTLVATDSVLSGLYMTGQRHRPAEETFGEPDPRAFREVIRQLDAYFAGGLTDFDMPLHLEGTPFQRSVWEQLCLIPYGETRTYGELADALGKPGASRAVGLANGKNPVGIIVPCHRVIGSTGGLTGYGGGLDRKQRLLAFESGTPEDALF
;
A
#
# COMPACT_ATOMS: atom_id res chain seq x y z
N MET A 1 -4.46 1.88 13.00
CA MET A 1 -5.21 1.56 11.77
C MET A 1 -6.10 0.36 12.05
N THR A 2 -7.40 0.47 11.79
CA THR A 2 -8.34 -0.62 12.02
C THR A 2 -8.51 -1.41 10.72
N LEU A 3 -8.04 -2.66 10.72
CA LEU A 3 -8.23 -3.55 9.58
C LEU A 3 -9.55 -4.30 9.77
N THR A 4 -10.50 -4.04 8.90
CA THR A 4 -11.75 -4.79 8.90
C THR A 4 -11.61 -5.96 7.94
N THR A 5 -11.63 -7.16 8.49
CA THR A 5 -11.53 -8.39 7.73
C THR A 5 -12.91 -8.90 7.40
N THR A 6 -13.38 -8.71 6.18
CA THR A 6 -14.64 -9.29 5.72
C THR A 6 -14.37 -10.25 4.58
N THR A 7 -14.89 -11.45 4.72
CA THR A 7 -14.63 -12.57 3.80
C THR A 7 -15.68 -12.68 2.67
N THR A 8 -16.50 -11.66 2.42
CA THR A 8 -17.61 -11.76 1.47
C THR A 8 -17.52 -10.72 0.35
N THR A 9 -17.46 -11.19 -0.86
CA THR A 9 -17.17 -10.50 -2.12
C THR A 9 -18.38 -9.73 -2.72
N THR A 10 -19.34 -9.25 -1.95
CA THR A 10 -20.56 -8.64 -2.49
C THR A 10 -20.84 -7.24 -1.91
N GLY A 11 -19.83 -6.41 -1.82
CA GLY A 11 -20.01 -5.00 -1.46
C GLY A 11 -20.18 -4.12 -2.69
N THR A 12 -20.86 -2.99 -2.52
CA THR A 12 -20.95 -1.95 -3.55
C THR A 12 -19.64 -1.22 -3.66
N ARG A 13 -19.05 -1.22 -4.86
CA ARG A 13 -17.80 -0.51 -5.13
C ARG A 13 -18.05 0.85 -5.75
N THR A 14 -17.28 1.81 -5.29
CA THR A 14 -17.18 3.15 -5.87
C THR A 14 -15.70 3.50 -6.03
N HIS A 15 -15.39 4.47 -6.88
CA HIS A 15 -14.02 4.92 -7.07
C HIS A 15 -13.94 6.41 -7.35
N THR A 16 -12.73 6.94 -7.22
CA THR A 16 -12.36 8.28 -7.67
C THR A 16 -10.89 8.29 -8.07
N VAL A 17 -10.49 9.28 -8.84
CA VAL A 17 -9.09 9.49 -9.21
C VAL A 17 -8.64 10.82 -8.66
N VAL A 18 -7.48 10.85 -8.01
CA VAL A 18 -6.88 12.05 -7.44
C VAL A 18 -5.46 12.22 -7.94
N ASP A 19 -5.01 13.46 -8.08
CA ASP A 19 -3.64 13.75 -8.44
C ASP A 19 -2.70 13.56 -7.23
N SER A 20 -1.45 13.20 -7.52
CA SER A 20 -0.42 13.10 -6.51
C SER A 20 0.96 13.37 -7.11
N PRO A 21 1.99 13.60 -6.26
CA PRO A 21 3.36 13.70 -6.74
C PRO A 21 3.88 12.45 -7.49
N TYR A 22 3.17 11.33 -7.35
CA TYR A 22 3.51 10.05 -7.99
C TYR A 22 2.61 9.73 -9.19
N GLY A 23 1.90 10.73 -9.70
CA GLY A 23 0.91 10.58 -10.76
C GLY A 23 -0.49 10.32 -10.22
N PRO A 24 -1.47 10.07 -11.10
CA PRO A 24 -2.84 9.83 -10.68
C PRO A 24 -2.95 8.59 -9.79
N LEU A 25 -3.71 8.72 -8.71
CA LEU A 25 -4.06 7.62 -7.81
C LEU A 25 -5.53 7.28 -7.99
N THR A 26 -5.83 6.03 -8.27
CA THR A 26 -7.20 5.53 -8.28
C THR A 26 -7.53 4.95 -6.92
N LEU A 27 -8.52 5.55 -6.25
CA LEU A 27 -9.02 5.12 -4.95
C LEU A 27 -10.29 4.31 -5.17
N VAL A 28 -10.37 3.14 -4.54
CA VAL A 28 -11.56 2.26 -4.61
C VAL A 28 -12.08 2.02 -3.20
N ALA A 29 -13.38 2.10 -3.02
CA ALA A 29 -14.05 1.77 -1.76
C ALA A 29 -15.03 0.63 -1.97
N THR A 30 -15.16 -0.22 -0.96
CA THR A 30 -16.17 -1.27 -0.88
C THR A 30 -17.06 -0.95 0.32
N ASP A 31 -18.33 -0.73 0.09
CA ASP A 31 -19.29 -0.29 1.13
C ASP A 31 -18.79 0.92 1.91
N SER A 32 -18.25 1.91 1.20
CA SER A 32 -17.71 3.16 1.72
C SER A 32 -16.41 3.03 2.55
N VAL A 33 -15.78 1.84 2.56
CA VAL A 33 -14.49 1.60 3.21
C VAL A 33 -13.41 1.44 2.15
N LEU A 34 -12.28 2.12 2.32
CA LEU A 34 -11.18 2.05 1.34
C LEU A 34 -10.70 0.60 1.17
N SER A 35 -10.72 0.13 -0.07
CA SER A 35 -10.33 -1.24 -0.44
C SER A 35 -9.28 -1.29 -1.54
N GLY A 36 -8.96 -0.16 -2.16
CA GLY A 36 -7.93 -0.09 -3.20
C GLY A 36 -7.31 1.29 -3.33
N LEU A 37 -6.01 1.32 -3.60
CA LEU A 37 -5.27 2.50 -4.03
C LEU A 37 -4.26 2.03 -5.06
N TYR A 38 -4.45 2.44 -6.30
CA TYR A 38 -3.65 1.97 -7.43
C TYR A 38 -3.02 3.14 -8.18
N MET A 39 -1.80 2.93 -8.65
CA MET A 39 -1.07 3.86 -9.50
C MET A 39 -1.26 3.51 -10.98
N THR A 40 -1.06 4.47 -11.86
CA THR A 40 -1.06 4.23 -13.30
C THR A 40 0.08 3.27 -13.68
N GLY A 41 -0.25 2.24 -14.45
CA GLY A 41 0.73 1.24 -14.90
C GLY A 41 1.19 0.27 -13.82
N GLN A 42 0.54 0.27 -12.67
CA GLN A 42 0.89 -0.62 -11.58
C GLN A 42 0.70 -2.10 -11.96
N ARG A 43 1.65 -2.95 -11.55
CA ARG A 43 1.53 -4.40 -11.69
C ARG A 43 0.37 -4.90 -10.80
N HIS A 44 -0.38 -5.89 -11.30
CA HIS A 44 -1.55 -6.47 -10.63
C HIS A 44 -2.69 -5.47 -10.34
N ARG A 45 -2.73 -4.36 -11.10
CA ARG A 45 -3.85 -3.44 -11.04
C ARG A 45 -5.09 -4.13 -11.60
N PRO A 46 -6.20 -4.19 -10.85
CA PRO A 46 -7.46 -4.75 -11.39
C PRO A 46 -7.97 -3.94 -12.57
N ALA A 47 -8.82 -4.56 -13.37
CA ALA A 47 -9.47 -3.88 -14.49
C ALA A 47 -10.42 -2.77 -13.98
N GLU A 48 -10.47 -1.64 -14.69
CA GLU A 48 -11.25 -0.46 -14.25
C GLU A 48 -12.74 -0.78 -14.08
N GLU A 49 -13.27 -1.70 -14.87
CA GLU A 49 -14.68 -2.12 -14.79
C GLU A 49 -15.04 -2.71 -13.42
N THR A 50 -14.04 -3.15 -12.64
CA THR A 50 -14.24 -3.72 -11.31
C THR A 50 -14.35 -2.67 -10.21
N PHE A 51 -14.08 -1.40 -10.50
CA PHE A 51 -14.01 -0.32 -9.49
C PHE A 51 -15.36 0.30 -9.14
N GLY A 52 -16.42 -0.08 -9.85
CA GLY A 52 -17.76 0.44 -9.60
C GLY A 52 -17.97 1.85 -10.14
N GLU A 53 -19.00 2.52 -9.65
CA GLU A 53 -19.36 3.85 -10.12
C GLU A 53 -18.43 4.95 -9.56
N PRO A 54 -18.19 6.02 -10.33
CA PRO A 54 -17.47 7.18 -9.83
C PRO A 54 -18.27 7.88 -8.73
N ASP A 55 -17.68 8.00 -7.53
CA ASP A 55 -18.28 8.75 -6.43
C ASP A 55 -17.21 9.26 -5.49
N PRO A 56 -16.84 10.55 -5.55
CA PRO A 56 -15.78 11.10 -4.70
C PRO A 56 -16.17 11.26 -3.23
N ARG A 57 -17.46 11.16 -2.88
CA ARG A 57 -17.95 11.46 -1.52
C ARG A 57 -17.40 10.49 -0.47
N ALA A 58 -17.18 9.22 -0.84
CA ALA A 58 -16.65 8.20 0.06
C ALA A 58 -15.17 8.41 0.42
N PHE A 59 -14.47 9.33 -0.26
CA PHE A 59 -13.00 9.44 -0.19
C PHE A 59 -12.50 10.72 0.47
N ARG A 60 -13.36 11.54 1.06
CA ARG A 60 -12.98 12.83 1.65
C ARG A 60 -11.88 12.69 2.68
N GLU A 61 -12.03 11.77 3.63
CA GLU A 61 -11.05 11.55 4.70
C GLU A 61 -9.76 10.95 4.16
N VAL A 62 -9.86 10.02 3.22
CA VAL A 62 -8.70 9.41 2.55
C VAL A 62 -7.88 10.49 1.84
N ILE A 63 -8.54 11.35 1.07
CA ILE A 63 -7.90 12.44 0.33
C ILE A 63 -7.24 13.42 1.32
N ARG A 64 -7.92 13.79 2.39
CA ARG A 64 -7.38 14.66 3.42
C ARG A 64 -6.08 14.11 4.01
N GLN A 65 -6.06 12.82 4.35
CA GLN A 65 -4.87 12.18 4.90
C GLN A 65 -3.76 12.03 3.86
N LEU A 66 -4.08 11.68 2.63
CA LEU A 66 -3.09 11.61 1.55
C LEU A 66 -2.44 12.98 1.30
N ASP A 67 -3.25 14.04 1.24
CA ASP A 67 -2.73 15.40 1.06
C ASP A 67 -1.81 15.80 2.22
N ALA A 68 -2.19 15.48 3.45
CA ALA A 68 -1.35 15.74 4.63
C ALA A 68 -0.04 14.92 4.60
N TYR A 69 -0.11 13.66 4.15
CA TYR A 69 1.07 12.82 3.99
C TYR A 69 2.03 13.40 2.94
N PHE A 70 1.53 13.76 1.77
CA PHE A 70 2.36 14.32 0.71
C PHE A 70 2.91 15.71 1.07
N ALA A 71 2.24 16.44 1.93
CA ALA A 71 2.74 17.71 2.46
C ALA A 71 3.78 17.54 3.59
N GLY A 72 4.05 16.31 4.02
CA GLY A 72 5.00 16.02 5.10
C GLY A 72 4.44 16.20 6.51
N GLY A 73 3.13 16.38 6.64
CA GLY A 73 2.46 16.64 7.92
C GLY A 73 1.82 15.41 8.57
N LEU A 74 1.79 14.26 7.88
CA LEU A 74 1.21 13.04 8.40
C LEU A 74 2.18 11.88 8.19
N THR A 75 2.46 11.13 9.25
CA THR A 75 3.34 9.95 9.21
C THR A 75 2.58 8.63 9.36
N ASP A 76 1.40 8.67 9.98
CA ASP A 76 0.57 7.50 10.19
C ASP A 76 -0.83 7.74 9.64
N PHE A 77 -1.29 6.84 8.78
CA PHE A 77 -2.67 6.86 8.32
C PHE A 77 -3.58 6.23 9.37
N ASP A 78 -4.74 6.82 9.59
CA ASP A 78 -5.75 6.32 10.51
C ASP A 78 -7.12 6.29 9.82
N MET A 79 -7.43 5.14 9.25
CA MET A 79 -8.71 4.91 8.56
C MET A 79 -9.01 3.42 8.51
N PRO A 80 -10.29 3.03 8.47
CA PRO A 80 -10.64 1.64 8.23
C PRO A 80 -10.23 1.21 6.82
N LEU A 81 -9.79 -0.03 6.68
CA LEU A 81 -9.43 -0.64 5.41
C LEU A 81 -10.18 -1.95 5.22
N HIS A 82 -10.65 -2.18 4.00
CA HIS A 82 -11.24 -3.45 3.58
C HIS A 82 -10.24 -4.13 2.65
N LEU A 83 -9.49 -5.11 3.18
CA LEU A 83 -8.45 -5.81 2.43
C LEU A 83 -8.93 -7.20 2.04
N GLU A 84 -9.12 -7.42 0.74
CA GLU A 84 -9.49 -8.73 0.19
C GLU A 84 -8.23 -9.50 -0.20
N GLY A 85 -8.09 -10.69 0.33
CA GLY A 85 -6.98 -11.58 0.03
C GLY A 85 -7.04 -12.87 0.83
N THR A 86 -6.08 -13.75 0.59
CA THR A 86 -5.93 -14.97 1.37
C THR A 86 -5.56 -14.65 2.82
N PRO A 87 -5.76 -15.57 3.78
CA PRO A 87 -5.30 -15.36 5.16
C PRO A 87 -3.81 -15.01 5.25
N PHE A 88 -2.98 -15.66 4.45
CA PHE A 88 -1.54 -15.37 4.41
C PHE A 88 -1.27 -13.96 3.88
N GLN A 89 -1.89 -13.56 2.78
CA GLN A 89 -1.74 -12.21 2.23
C GLN A 89 -2.14 -11.15 3.26
N ARG A 90 -3.28 -11.33 3.91
CA ARG A 90 -3.73 -10.39 4.95
C ARG A 90 -2.76 -10.30 6.11
N SER A 91 -2.19 -11.43 6.56
CA SER A 91 -1.19 -11.42 7.63
C SER A 91 0.08 -10.66 7.22
N VAL A 92 0.50 -10.77 5.97
CA VAL A 92 1.61 -9.97 5.44
C VAL A 92 1.26 -8.49 5.46
N TRP A 93 0.10 -8.11 4.95
CA TRP A 93 -0.32 -6.70 4.90
C TRP A 93 -0.47 -6.09 6.29
N GLU A 94 -0.92 -6.86 7.28
CA GLU A 94 -0.94 -6.43 8.69
C GLU A 94 0.47 -6.14 9.20
N GLN A 95 1.44 -6.99 8.89
CA GLN A 95 2.85 -6.76 9.25
C GLN A 95 3.40 -5.51 8.57
N LEU A 96 3.02 -5.24 7.32
CA LEU A 96 3.43 -4.01 6.64
C LEU A 96 2.99 -2.77 7.40
N CYS A 97 1.77 -2.77 7.91
CA CYS A 97 1.22 -1.65 8.67
C CYS A 97 1.96 -1.37 9.97
N LEU A 98 2.75 -2.32 10.47
CA LEU A 98 3.58 -2.15 11.66
C LEU A 98 4.95 -1.53 11.37
N ILE A 99 5.33 -1.38 10.11
CA ILE A 99 6.61 -0.76 9.75
C ILE A 99 6.46 0.76 9.90
N PRO A 100 7.22 1.39 10.82
CA PRO A 100 7.10 2.83 11.05
C PRO A 100 7.52 3.65 9.84
N TYR A 101 6.99 4.86 9.75
CA TYR A 101 7.39 5.87 8.79
C TYR A 101 8.90 6.11 8.86
N GLY A 102 9.55 6.14 7.71
CA GLY A 102 11.00 6.34 7.62
C GLY A 102 11.85 5.10 7.91
N GLU A 103 11.23 3.96 8.21
CA GLU A 103 11.94 2.70 8.45
C GLU A 103 11.67 1.69 7.35
N THR A 104 12.52 0.68 7.27
CA THR A 104 12.39 -0.43 6.33
C THR A 104 12.52 -1.77 7.06
N ARG A 105 11.99 -2.81 6.43
CA ARG A 105 12.18 -4.20 6.86
C ARG A 105 12.53 -5.04 5.63
N THR A 106 13.25 -6.12 5.83
CA THR A 106 13.52 -7.08 4.77
C THR A 106 12.38 -8.08 4.65
N TYR A 107 12.29 -8.75 3.50
CA TYR A 107 11.33 -9.85 3.32
C TYR A 107 11.55 -10.97 4.35
N GLY A 108 12.82 -11.26 4.68
CA GLY A 108 13.17 -12.25 5.70
C GLY A 108 12.70 -11.86 7.10
N GLU A 109 12.87 -10.61 7.48
CA GLU A 109 12.39 -10.09 8.77
C GLU A 109 10.87 -10.22 8.90
N LEU A 110 10.13 -9.95 7.83
CA LEU A 110 8.69 -10.13 7.81
C LEU A 110 8.29 -11.61 7.91
N ALA A 111 9.01 -12.49 7.21
CA ALA A 111 8.78 -13.94 7.29
C ALA A 111 9.01 -14.44 8.71
N ASP A 112 10.08 -14.00 9.37
CA ASP A 112 10.38 -14.34 10.76
C ASP A 112 9.29 -13.85 11.71
N ALA A 113 8.84 -12.60 11.54
CA ALA A 113 7.77 -12.01 12.35
C ALA A 113 6.45 -12.79 12.21
N LEU A 114 6.20 -13.40 11.05
CA LEU A 114 5.03 -14.24 10.80
C LEU A 114 5.20 -15.68 11.32
N GLY A 115 6.35 -16.01 11.93
CA GLY A 115 6.65 -17.36 12.37
C GLY A 115 6.88 -18.34 11.23
N LYS A 116 7.26 -17.85 10.07
CA LYS A 116 7.50 -18.63 8.84
C LYS A 116 8.88 -18.34 8.25
N PRO A 117 9.96 -18.63 9.00
CA PRO A 117 11.31 -18.42 8.49
C PRO A 117 11.50 -19.20 7.17
N GLY A 118 12.16 -18.58 6.21
CA GLY A 118 12.30 -19.15 4.88
C GLY A 118 11.17 -18.83 3.89
N ALA A 119 10.09 -18.17 4.34
CA ALA A 119 8.96 -17.81 3.48
C ALA A 119 9.14 -16.43 2.78
N SER A 120 10.37 -15.92 2.66
CA SER A 120 10.65 -14.61 2.07
C SER A 120 10.05 -14.43 0.67
N ARG A 121 10.10 -15.48 -0.16
CA ARG A 121 9.54 -15.43 -1.51
C ARG A 121 8.01 -15.29 -1.49
N ALA A 122 7.34 -16.05 -0.62
CA ALA A 122 5.88 -15.96 -0.46
C ALA A 122 5.47 -14.59 0.09
N VAL A 123 6.24 -14.05 1.04
CA VAL A 123 6.06 -12.68 1.56
C VAL A 123 6.20 -11.67 0.43
N GLY A 124 7.22 -11.81 -0.43
CA GLY A 124 7.42 -10.94 -1.57
C GLY A 124 6.25 -10.94 -2.56
N LEU A 125 5.68 -12.10 -2.84
CA LEU A 125 4.50 -12.22 -3.70
C LEU A 125 3.27 -11.53 -3.08
N ALA A 126 3.03 -11.76 -1.78
CA ALA A 126 1.94 -11.12 -1.07
C ALA A 126 2.12 -9.60 -0.99
N ASN A 127 3.35 -9.14 -0.76
CA ASN A 127 3.70 -7.73 -0.76
C ASN A 127 3.37 -7.07 -2.10
N GLY A 128 3.70 -7.73 -3.22
CA GLY A 128 3.41 -7.23 -4.56
C GLY A 128 1.92 -7.20 -4.91
N LYS A 129 1.09 -7.90 -4.18
CA LYS A 129 -0.38 -7.95 -4.37
C LYS A 129 -1.15 -7.06 -3.40
N ASN A 130 -0.45 -6.23 -2.62
CA ASN A 130 -1.08 -5.25 -1.75
C ASN A 130 -2.08 -4.38 -2.53
N PRO A 131 -3.38 -4.38 -2.17
CA PRO A 131 -4.39 -3.62 -2.90
C PRO A 131 -4.41 -2.14 -2.55
N VAL A 132 -3.80 -1.71 -1.44
CA VAL A 132 -3.86 -0.32 -0.97
C VAL A 132 -2.44 0.23 -0.80
N GLY A 133 -1.79 0.53 -1.92
CA GLY A 133 -0.44 1.08 -1.92
C GLY A 133 -0.32 2.38 -1.13
N ILE A 134 0.89 2.73 -0.72
CA ILE A 134 1.22 3.91 0.11
C ILE A 134 0.67 3.80 1.54
N ILE A 135 -0.63 3.64 1.71
CA ILE A 135 -1.29 3.56 3.03
C ILE A 135 -0.91 2.26 3.74
N VAL A 136 -0.98 1.12 3.04
CA VAL A 136 -0.34 -0.12 3.47
C VAL A 136 1.07 -0.11 2.86
N PRO A 137 2.12 0.10 3.66
CA PRO A 137 3.41 0.56 3.15
C PRO A 137 4.29 -0.55 2.58
N CYS A 138 3.86 -1.19 1.51
CA CYS A 138 4.65 -2.23 0.84
C CYS A 138 5.96 -1.68 0.24
N HIS A 139 6.08 -0.38 0.04
CA HIS A 139 7.32 0.27 -0.37
C HIS A 139 8.43 0.22 0.70
N ARG A 140 8.08 -0.03 1.97
CA ARG A 140 9.05 -0.11 3.08
C ARG A 140 9.71 -1.48 3.21
N VAL A 141 9.47 -2.40 2.26
CA VAL A 141 10.10 -3.72 2.26
C VAL A 141 11.20 -3.76 1.21
N ILE A 142 12.39 -4.17 1.63
CA ILE A 142 13.60 -4.17 0.81
C ILE A 142 14.24 -5.56 0.79
N GLY A 143 15.18 -5.79 -0.12
CA GLY A 143 15.96 -7.02 -0.17
C GLY A 143 16.91 -7.15 1.03
N SER A 144 17.36 -8.37 1.30
CA SER A 144 18.24 -8.69 2.43
C SER A 144 19.59 -7.96 2.40
N THR A 145 20.03 -7.54 1.21
CA THR A 145 21.26 -6.76 1.02
C THR A 145 21.02 -5.25 1.06
N GLY A 146 19.81 -4.81 1.40
CA GLY A 146 19.41 -3.40 1.39
C GLY A 146 19.05 -2.84 0.02
N GLY A 147 19.14 -3.65 -1.04
CA GLY A 147 18.78 -3.23 -2.39
C GLY A 147 17.29 -3.13 -2.62
N LEU A 148 16.89 -2.28 -3.57
CA LEU A 148 15.51 -2.20 -4.01
C LEU A 148 15.15 -3.42 -4.85
N THR A 149 14.11 -4.11 -4.44
CA THR A 149 13.55 -5.23 -5.17
C THR A 149 12.05 -5.05 -5.27
N GLY A 150 11.48 -5.42 -6.38
CA GLY A 150 10.05 -5.50 -6.64
C GLY A 150 9.12 -4.47 -5.98
N TYR A 151 8.43 -3.69 -6.77
CA TYR A 151 7.34 -2.83 -6.31
C TYR A 151 6.31 -2.73 -7.43
N GLY A 152 5.03 -2.95 -7.11
CA GLY A 152 3.95 -2.92 -8.11
C GLY A 152 3.86 -1.60 -8.86
N GLY A 153 4.14 -0.48 -8.20
CA GLY A 153 4.17 0.85 -8.78
C GLY A 153 5.48 1.21 -9.51
N GLY A 154 6.46 0.30 -9.55
CA GLY A 154 7.77 0.51 -10.15
C GLY A 154 8.85 0.95 -9.17
N LEU A 155 10.09 0.57 -9.43
CA LEU A 155 11.22 0.85 -8.52
C LEU A 155 11.49 2.35 -8.36
N ASP A 156 11.25 3.14 -9.40
CA ASP A 156 11.39 4.60 -9.35
C ASP A 156 10.48 5.21 -8.28
N ARG A 157 9.20 4.85 -8.29
CA ARG A 157 8.24 5.32 -7.27
C ARG A 157 8.58 4.81 -5.88
N LYS A 158 9.05 3.57 -5.76
CA LYS A 158 9.52 3.00 -4.50
C LYS A 158 10.67 3.81 -3.92
N GLN A 159 11.67 4.11 -4.73
CA GLN A 159 12.82 4.91 -4.33
C GLN A 159 12.39 6.30 -3.87
N ARG A 160 11.52 6.96 -4.62
CA ARG A 160 11.01 8.29 -4.30
C ARG A 160 10.21 8.30 -2.98
N LEU A 161 9.38 7.29 -2.74
CA LEU A 161 8.63 7.16 -1.48
C LEU A 161 9.56 6.98 -0.28
N LEU A 162 10.56 6.11 -0.42
CA LEU A 162 11.55 5.88 0.64
C LEU A 162 12.38 7.14 0.92
N ALA A 163 12.82 7.84 -0.13
CA ALA A 163 13.54 9.10 0.00
C ALA A 163 12.70 10.15 0.72
N PHE A 164 11.44 10.29 0.32
CA PHE A 164 10.49 11.21 0.92
C PHE A 164 10.32 10.94 2.41
N GLU A 165 10.12 9.68 2.79
CA GLU A 165 9.90 9.29 4.19
C GLU A 165 11.14 9.41 5.05
N SER A 166 12.33 9.19 4.49
CA SER A 166 13.59 9.30 5.24
C SER A 166 14.12 10.74 5.33
N GLY A 167 13.57 11.66 4.55
CA GLY A 167 14.09 13.01 4.42
C GLY A 167 15.45 13.09 3.72
N THR A 168 15.82 12.04 2.98
CA THR A 168 17.11 11.91 2.30
C THR A 168 16.91 12.19 0.80
N PRO A 169 17.84 12.90 0.13
CA PRO A 169 17.75 13.05 -1.33
C PRO A 169 17.70 11.69 -2.04
N GLU A 170 16.94 11.62 -3.13
CA GLU A 170 16.74 10.39 -3.88
C GLU A 170 18.07 9.72 -4.28
N ASP A 171 19.05 10.53 -4.67
CA ASP A 171 20.36 10.06 -5.13
C ASP A 171 21.24 9.45 -4.03
N ALA A 172 20.91 9.67 -2.77
CA ALA A 172 21.73 9.26 -1.64
C ALA A 172 21.30 7.93 -1.02
N LEU A 173 20.17 7.36 -1.45
CA LEU A 173 19.63 6.14 -0.84
C LEU A 173 20.16 4.84 -1.45
N PHE A 174 20.62 4.87 -2.69
CA PHE A 174 21.00 3.66 -3.42
C PHE A 174 22.14 3.91 -4.40
#